data_8c9b622c2c032b422c1dc02be47eb4f8
#
_entry.id   8c9b622c2c032b422c1dc02be47eb4f8
#
_cell.length_a   1.000
_cell.length_b   1.000
_cell.length_c   1.000
_cell.angle_alpha   90.00
_cell.angle_beta   90.00
_cell.angle_gamma   90.00
#
_symmetry.space_group_name_H-M   'P 1'
#
loop_
_entity.id
_entity.type
_entity.pdbx_description
1 polymer ?
#
loop_
_entity_poly.entity_id
_entity_poly.type
_entity_poly.pdbx_seq_one_letter_code
_entity_poly.pdbx_strand_id
1 'polypeptide(L)'
;IGCSNETTWGLTKSIAVAEREGVARYETIQNNFSLNNRRFEDELAQACRQEGVSLIPYSPLGGGVLSGKYNGGATPDGARFSNYLKLGGRQAVMARRFVNERSLASTERFGAIAGEAGMSLVTLATAWSKQHDFVASTIVGATHEDQLPEIFAAADVTLGKDVLDAINKVSQEIRYPMG
;
A
#
# COMPACT_ATOMS: atom_id res chain seq x y z
N ILE A 1 -1.86 -3.40 -22.11
CA ILE A 1 -2.42 -2.19 -21.49
C ILE A 1 -2.89 -2.52 -20.07
N GLY A 2 -3.14 -1.49 -19.24
CA GLY A 2 -3.61 -1.65 -17.87
C GLY A 2 -4.72 -0.68 -17.52
N CYS A 3 -5.41 -0.96 -16.40
CA CYS A 3 -6.39 -0.07 -15.80
C CYS A 3 -5.92 0.44 -14.44
N SER A 4 -6.66 1.35 -13.83
CA SER A 4 -6.35 1.89 -12.51
C SER A 4 -7.60 2.12 -11.68
N ASN A 5 -7.54 1.74 -10.40
CA ASN A 5 -8.62 1.90 -9.42
C ASN A 5 -9.95 1.27 -9.84
N GLU A 6 -9.87 0.20 -10.64
CA GLU A 6 -11.05 -0.51 -11.09
C GLU A 6 -11.56 -1.49 -10.01
N THR A 7 -12.83 -1.79 -10.07
CA THR A 7 -13.46 -2.80 -9.23
C THR A 7 -13.24 -4.20 -9.79
N THR A 8 -13.49 -5.24 -9.00
CA THR A 8 -13.46 -6.63 -9.47
C THR A 8 -14.40 -6.83 -10.66
N TRP A 9 -15.63 -6.31 -10.57
CA TRP A 9 -16.60 -6.40 -11.66
C TRP A 9 -16.12 -5.66 -12.92
N GLY A 10 -15.61 -4.43 -12.78
CA GLY A 10 -15.14 -3.63 -13.91
C GLY A 10 -13.95 -4.28 -14.61
N LEU A 11 -12.99 -4.81 -13.86
CA LEU A 11 -11.83 -5.52 -14.40
C LEU A 11 -12.26 -6.75 -15.20
N THR A 12 -13.00 -7.68 -14.59
CA THR A 12 -13.41 -8.93 -15.24
C THR A 12 -14.34 -8.69 -16.41
N LYS A 13 -15.25 -7.71 -16.29
CA LYS A 13 -16.13 -7.32 -17.39
C LYS A 13 -15.35 -6.75 -18.58
N SER A 14 -14.36 -5.92 -18.33
CA SER A 14 -13.51 -5.35 -19.39
C SER A 14 -12.71 -6.43 -20.12
N ILE A 15 -12.16 -7.39 -19.37
CA ILE A 15 -11.42 -8.54 -19.94
C ILE A 15 -12.36 -9.38 -20.84
N ALA A 16 -13.52 -9.75 -20.31
CA ALA A 16 -14.49 -10.55 -21.09
C ALA A 16 -14.96 -9.84 -22.38
N VAL A 17 -15.09 -8.51 -22.35
CA VAL A 17 -15.41 -7.73 -23.55
C VAL A 17 -14.22 -7.74 -24.51
N ALA A 18 -13.00 -7.51 -24.03
CA ALA A 18 -11.80 -7.51 -24.86
C ALA A 18 -11.60 -8.85 -25.58
N GLU A 19 -11.80 -9.96 -24.90
CA GLU A 19 -11.70 -11.30 -25.46
C GLU A 19 -12.78 -11.56 -26.55
N ARG A 20 -14.01 -11.16 -26.25
CA ARG A 20 -15.11 -11.31 -27.21
C ARG A 20 -14.93 -10.49 -28.48
N GLU A 21 -14.44 -9.27 -28.36
CA GLU A 21 -14.23 -8.33 -29.47
C GLU A 21 -12.86 -8.50 -30.16
N GLY A 22 -11.97 -9.35 -29.63
CA GLY A 22 -10.64 -9.59 -30.18
C GLY A 22 -9.72 -8.37 -30.09
N VAL A 23 -9.87 -7.57 -29.04
CA VAL A 23 -9.03 -6.36 -28.80
C VAL A 23 -8.08 -6.57 -27.62
N ALA A 24 -7.13 -5.63 -27.45
CA ALA A 24 -6.15 -5.70 -26.35
C ALA A 24 -6.85 -5.68 -24.98
N ARG A 25 -6.54 -6.67 -24.16
CA ARG A 25 -7.04 -6.81 -22.79
C ARG A 25 -6.16 -6.09 -21.77
N TYR A 26 -6.64 -5.93 -20.56
CA TYR A 26 -5.84 -5.47 -19.44
C TYR A 26 -4.92 -6.60 -18.93
N GLU A 27 -3.63 -6.32 -18.86
CA GLU A 27 -2.59 -7.20 -18.31
C GLU A 27 -2.17 -6.76 -16.91
N THR A 28 -2.43 -5.49 -16.55
CA THR A 28 -2.10 -4.94 -15.25
C THR A 28 -3.24 -4.08 -14.70
N ILE A 29 -3.31 -4.03 -13.37
CA ILE A 29 -4.16 -3.11 -12.64
C ILE A 29 -3.31 -2.30 -11.66
N GLN A 30 -3.49 -0.97 -11.62
CA GLN A 30 -2.80 -0.09 -10.69
C GLN A 30 -3.76 0.36 -9.59
N ASN A 31 -3.61 -0.16 -8.38
CA ASN A 31 -4.46 0.17 -7.24
C ASN A 31 -3.64 0.53 -6.00
N ASN A 32 -4.29 1.23 -5.05
CA ASN A 32 -3.72 1.47 -3.73
C ASN A 32 -3.59 0.14 -2.98
N PHE A 33 -2.36 -0.19 -2.54
CA PHE A 33 -2.12 -1.39 -1.76
C PHE A 33 -0.93 -1.18 -0.81
N SER A 34 -1.17 -1.34 0.47
CA SER A 34 -0.20 -1.15 1.55
C SER A 34 -0.63 -1.87 2.81
N LEU A 35 0.23 -1.95 3.82
CA LEU A 35 -0.11 -2.49 5.15
C LEU A 35 -1.36 -1.86 5.77
N ASN A 36 -1.61 -0.57 5.49
CA ASN A 36 -2.78 0.17 5.98
C ASN A 36 -3.98 0.15 5.01
N ASN A 37 -3.83 -0.42 3.82
CA ASN A 37 -4.90 -0.59 2.84
C ASN A 37 -4.77 -1.92 2.11
N ARG A 38 -5.40 -2.94 2.66
CA ARG A 38 -5.37 -4.33 2.17
C ARG A 38 -6.65 -4.75 1.43
N ARG A 39 -7.52 -3.81 1.08
CA ARG A 39 -8.82 -4.11 0.44
C ARG A 39 -8.70 -4.84 -0.90
N PHE A 40 -7.56 -4.72 -1.56
CA PHE A 40 -7.28 -5.46 -2.79
C PHE A 40 -7.32 -6.99 -2.57
N GLU A 41 -6.97 -7.45 -1.37
CA GLU A 41 -6.98 -8.87 -1.02
C GLU A 41 -8.38 -9.46 -0.84
N ASP A 42 -9.44 -8.61 -0.67
CA ASP A 42 -10.80 -9.08 -0.42
C ASP A 42 -11.35 -9.85 -1.64
N GLU A 43 -11.15 -9.32 -2.87
CA GLU A 43 -11.65 -9.92 -4.12
C GLU A 43 -10.67 -9.78 -5.29
N LEU A 44 -10.10 -8.58 -5.49
CA LEU A 44 -9.29 -8.26 -6.67
C LEU A 44 -8.05 -9.16 -6.79
N ALA A 45 -7.42 -9.54 -5.70
CA ALA A 45 -6.26 -10.43 -5.72
C ALA A 45 -6.62 -11.80 -6.31
N GLN A 46 -7.79 -12.33 -5.96
CA GLN A 46 -8.26 -13.60 -6.52
C GLN A 46 -8.63 -13.44 -8.01
N ALA A 47 -9.34 -12.39 -8.37
CA ALA A 47 -9.67 -12.11 -9.76
C ALA A 47 -8.40 -11.97 -10.63
N CYS A 48 -7.40 -11.25 -10.14
CA CYS A 48 -6.11 -11.11 -10.83
C CYS A 48 -5.43 -12.45 -11.09
N ARG A 49 -5.40 -13.35 -10.09
CA ARG A 49 -4.84 -14.70 -10.29
C ARG A 49 -5.61 -15.52 -11.32
N GLN A 50 -6.93 -15.43 -11.32
CA GLN A 50 -7.78 -16.16 -12.26
C GLN A 50 -7.68 -15.63 -13.70
N GLU A 51 -7.58 -14.32 -13.82
CA GLU A 51 -7.53 -13.64 -15.13
C GLU A 51 -6.08 -13.44 -15.64
N GLY A 52 -5.05 -13.84 -14.89
CA GLY A 52 -3.65 -13.61 -15.28
C GLY A 52 -3.27 -12.14 -15.34
N VAL A 53 -3.89 -11.29 -14.50
CA VAL A 53 -3.61 -9.86 -14.39
C VAL A 53 -2.73 -9.59 -13.18
N SER A 54 -1.74 -8.71 -13.31
CA SER A 54 -0.85 -8.35 -12.21
C SER A 54 -1.18 -6.99 -11.61
N LEU A 55 -1.08 -6.89 -10.27
CA LEU A 55 -1.15 -5.61 -9.57
C LEU A 55 0.16 -4.84 -9.71
N ILE A 56 0.05 -3.54 -9.93
CA ILE A 56 1.12 -2.55 -9.78
C ILE A 56 0.71 -1.61 -8.64
N PRO A 57 1.06 -1.92 -7.36
CA PRO A 57 0.59 -1.13 -6.23
C PRO A 57 1.19 0.26 -6.22
N TYR A 58 0.36 1.26 -5.94
CA TYR A 58 0.83 2.61 -5.61
C TYR A 58 0.62 2.90 -4.11
N SER A 59 1.37 3.87 -3.60
CA SER A 59 1.37 4.28 -2.19
C SER A 59 1.69 3.15 -1.19
N PRO A 60 2.74 2.36 -1.39
CA PRO A 60 3.10 1.28 -0.46
C PRO A 60 3.36 1.79 0.96
N LEU A 61 3.74 3.07 1.10
CA LEU A 61 3.95 3.75 2.38
C LEU A 61 2.72 4.53 2.88
N GLY A 62 1.53 4.33 2.30
CA GLY A 62 0.33 5.03 2.72
C GLY A 62 0.47 6.55 2.67
N GLY A 63 1.08 7.10 1.60
CA GLY A 63 1.38 8.53 1.48
C GLY A 63 2.42 9.03 2.50
N GLY A 64 3.24 8.14 3.03
CA GLY A 64 4.28 8.40 4.02
C GLY A 64 3.86 8.14 5.48
N VAL A 65 2.65 7.66 5.74
CA VAL A 65 2.22 7.27 7.11
C VAL A 65 3.07 6.11 7.60
N LEU A 66 3.31 5.11 6.77
CA LEU A 66 4.13 3.93 7.09
C LEU A 66 5.64 4.20 7.11
N SER A 67 6.07 5.47 7.20
CA SER A 67 7.41 5.82 7.66
C SER A 67 7.47 6.13 9.16
N GLY A 68 6.32 6.15 9.83
CA GLY A 68 6.21 6.49 11.25
C GLY A 68 6.27 7.99 11.57
N LYS A 69 6.54 8.85 10.57
CA LYS A 69 6.77 10.29 10.80
C LYS A 69 5.57 11.07 11.35
N TYR A 70 4.37 10.50 11.30
CA TYR A 70 3.16 11.09 11.86
C TYR A 70 2.76 10.45 13.21
N ASN A 71 3.51 9.48 13.73
CA ASN A 71 3.21 8.81 14.99
C ASN A 71 3.14 9.81 16.13
N GLY A 72 2.30 9.51 17.13
CA GLY A 72 2.03 10.44 18.23
C GLY A 72 1.30 11.73 17.82
N GLY A 73 0.72 11.79 16.61
CA GLY A 73 0.05 12.98 16.08
C GLY A 73 1.02 14.05 15.56
N ALA A 74 2.28 13.69 15.30
CA ALA A 74 3.28 14.61 14.78
C ALA A 74 2.87 15.18 13.40
N THR A 75 3.23 16.44 13.18
CA THR A 75 3.00 17.15 11.91
C THR A 75 4.31 17.74 11.36
N PRO A 76 5.24 16.89 10.88
CA PRO A 76 6.55 17.34 10.44
C PRO A 76 6.45 18.39 9.34
N ASP A 77 7.30 19.41 9.40
CA ASP A 77 7.35 20.46 8.37
C ASP A 77 7.76 19.86 7.02
N GLY A 78 7.17 20.39 5.95
CA GLY A 78 7.40 19.91 4.59
C GLY A 78 6.71 18.58 4.25
N ALA A 79 6.20 17.84 5.24
CA ALA A 79 5.52 16.58 4.98
C ALA A 79 4.16 16.80 4.32
N ARG A 80 3.80 15.92 3.36
CA ARG A 80 2.59 16.04 2.53
C ARG A 80 1.33 16.30 3.36
N PHE A 81 1.03 15.43 4.32
CA PHE A 81 -0.22 15.55 5.08
C PHE A 81 -0.19 16.64 6.14
N SER A 82 0.99 17.02 6.66
CA SER A 82 1.13 18.23 7.47
C SER A 82 0.73 19.48 6.68
N ASN A 83 1.20 19.60 5.43
CA ASN A 83 0.83 20.69 4.54
C ASN A 83 -0.66 20.66 4.19
N TYR A 84 -1.24 19.48 3.92
CA TYR A 84 -2.67 19.35 3.63
C TYR A 84 -3.55 19.72 4.82
N LEU A 85 -3.15 19.40 6.05
CA LEU A 85 -3.86 19.82 7.26
C LEU A 85 -3.82 21.34 7.44
N LYS A 86 -2.66 21.97 7.17
CA LYS A 86 -2.51 23.43 7.22
C LYS A 86 -3.34 24.15 6.16
N LEU A 87 -3.47 23.60 4.94
CA LEU A 87 -4.28 24.17 3.85
C LEU A 87 -5.79 24.11 4.12
N GLY A 88 -6.23 23.16 4.93
CA GLY A 88 -7.65 23.00 5.23
C GLY A 88 -8.49 22.41 4.07
N GLY A 89 -9.81 22.58 4.13
CA GLY A 89 -10.73 22.18 3.09
C GLY A 89 -10.60 20.71 2.65
N ARG A 90 -10.68 20.47 1.35
CA ARG A 90 -10.62 19.12 0.75
C ARG A 90 -9.30 18.39 1.04
N GLN A 91 -8.18 19.14 1.08
CA GLN A 91 -6.87 18.57 1.38
C GLN A 91 -6.81 18.04 2.81
N ALA A 92 -7.35 18.77 3.78
CA ALA A 92 -7.39 18.32 5.17
C ALA A 92 -8.28 17.08 5.34
N VAL A 93 -9.41 16.99 4.63
CA VAL A 93 -10.27 15.79 4.60
C VAL A 93 -9.49 14.60 4.07
N MET A 94 -8.75 14.78 2.98
CA MET A 94 -7.90 13.75 2.41
C MET A 94 -6.79 13.32 3.40
N ALA A 95 -6.11 14.29 4.03
CA ALA A 95 -5.07 13.98 5.01
C ALA A 95 -5.60 13.14 6.17
N ARG A 96 -6.76 13.49 6.73
CA ARG A 96 -7.40 12.75 7.85
C ARG A 96 -7.80 11.33 7.49
N ARG A 97 -8.01 11.03 6.22
CA ARG A 97 -8.24 9.67 5.75
C ARG A 97 -7.01 8.78 5.92
N PHE A 98 -5.83 9.35 5.73
CA PHE A 98 -4.55 8.66 5.88
C PHE A 98 -3.97 8.76 7.29
N VAL A 99 -4.03 9.96 7.87
CA VAL A 99 -3.50 10.26 9.21
C VAL A 99 -4.69 10.35 10.17
N ASN A 100 -5.02 9.23 10.78
CA ASN A 100 -6.07 9.07 11.78
C ASN A 100 -5.61 8.11 12.87
N GLU A 101 -6.32 8.08 13.99
CA GLU A 101 -5.96 7.27 15.15
C GLU A 101 -5.72 5.78 14.80
N ARG A 102 -6.59 5.18 13.98
CA ARG A 102 -6.46 3.76 13.61
C ARG A 102 -5.25 3.48 12.74
N SER A 103 -4.96 4.37 11.76
CA SER A 103 -3.79 4.22 10.89
C SER A 103 -2.48 4.45 11.65
N LEU A 104 -2.46 5.38 12.61
CA LEU A 104 -1.30 5.61 13.45
C LEU A 104 -1.06 4.43 14.41
N ALA A 105 -2.11 3.94 15.08
CA ALA A 105 -2.01 2.78 15.96
C ALA A 105 -1.52 1.52 15.20
N SER A 106 -2.01 1.26 13.99
CA SER A 106 -1.50 0.15 13.17
C SER A 106 -0.04 0.38 12.74
N THR A 107 0.31 1.61 12.38
CA THR A 107 1.67 1.99 11.97
C THR A 107 2.68 1.79 13.09
N GLU A 108 2.35 2.15 14.33
CA GLU A 108 3.20 1.92 15.50
C GLU A 108 3.46 0.43 15.72
N ARG A 109 2.43 -0.40 15.61
CA ARG A 109 2.57 -1.85 15.74
C ARG A 109 3.40 -2.46 14.61
N PHE A 110 3.23 -2.01 13.36
CA PHE A 110 4.10 -2.44 12.26
C PHE A 110 5.55 -1.98 12.47
N GLY A 111 5.76 -0.81 13.08
CA GLY A 111 7.08 -0.33 13.48
C GLY A 111 7.77 -1.23 14.49
N ALA A 112 7.03 -1.73 15.50
CA ALA A 112 7.55 -2.70 16.46
C ALA A 112 7.98 -4.01 15.76
N ILE A 113 7.13 -4.55 14.88
CA ILE A 113 7.44 -5.76 14.08
C ILE A 113 8.70 -5.54 13.23
N ALA A 114 8.83 -4.38 12.59
CA ALA A 114 10.02 -4.04 11.80
C ALA A 114 11.28 -4.00 12.66
N GLY A 115 11.21 -3.38 13.86
CA GLY A 115 12.32 -3.32 14.81
C GLY A 115 12.75 -4.71 15.29
N GLU A 116 11.80 -5.59 15.63
CA GLU A 116 12.07 -6.99 16.01
C GLU A 116 12.71 -7.79 14.85
N ALA A 117 12.33 -7.47 13.62
CA ALA A 117 12.90 -8.09 12.42
C ALA A 117 14.22 -7.42 11.95
N GLY A 118 14.74 -6.44 12.68
CA GLY A 118 16.01 -5.78 12.38
C GLY A 118 16.01 -4.90 11.13
N MET A 119 14.85 -4.36 10.75
CA MET A 119 14.72 -3.48 9.58
C MET A 119 13.91 -2.22 9.88
N SER A 120 13.96 -1.23 9.00
CA SER A 120 13.11 -0.06 9.11
C SER A 120 11.65 -0.36 8.73
N LEU A 121 10.71 0.44 9.25
CA LEU A 121 9.29 0.32 8.87
C LEU A 121 9.07 0.58 7.37
N VAL A 122 9.84 1.48 6.77
CA VAL A 122 9.81 1.75 5.31
C VAL A 122 10.20 0.51 4.53
N THR A 123 11.28 -0.15 4.95
CA THR A 123 11.75 -1.41 4.34
C THR A 123 10.70 -2.51 4.50
N LEU A 124 10.16 -2.71 5.71
CA LEU A 124 9.10 -3.68 5.97
C LEU A 124 7.87 -3.46 5.07
N ALA A 125 7.34 -2.23 5.04
CA ALA A 125 6.14 -1.90 4.28
C ALA A 125 6.33 -2.07 2.76
N THR A 126 7.51 -1.71 2.25
CA THR A 126 7.84 -1.85 0.84
C THR A 126 8.05 -3.33 0.46
N ALA A 127 8.78 -4.09 1.28
CA ALA A 127 9.00 -5.53 1.10
C ALA A 127 7.67 -6.30 1.15
N TRP A 128 6.81 -5.97 2.11
CA TRP A 128 5.49 -6.57 2.20
C TRP A 128 4.64 -6.31 0.94
N SER A 129 4.63 -5.08 0.44
CA SER A 129 3.85 -4.71 -0.76
C SER A 129 4.28 -5.49 -2.00
N LYS A 130 5.60 -5.74 -2.17
CA LYS A 130 6.13 -6.43 -3.35
C LYS A 130 6.02 -7.96 -3.29
N GLN A 131 5.87 -8.55 -2.10
CA GLN A 131 6.07 -10.00 -1.88
C GLN A 131 4.86 -10.85 -2.27
N HIS A 132 3.78 -10.26 -2.73
CA HIS A 132 2.58 -10.99 -3.11
C HIS A 132 2.69 -11.56 -4.53
N ASP A 133 2.18 -12.78 -4.74
CA ASP A 133 2.20 -13.49 -6.02
C ASP A 133 1.45 -12.78 -7.14
N PHE A 134 0.49 -11.93 -6.79
CA PHE A 134 -0.28 -11.10 -7.72
C PHE A 134 0.36 -9.74 -8.01
N VAL A 135 1.49 -9.41 -7.43
CA VAL A 135 2.20 -8.12 -7.61
C VAL A 135 3.32 -8.27 -8.63
N ALA A 136 3.26 -7.52 -9.72
CA ALA A 136 4.35 -7.48 -10.70
C ALA A 136 5.49 -6.56 -10.27
N SER A 137 5.17 -5.35 -9.79
CA SER A 137 6.15 -4.36 -9.37
C SER A 137 5.49 -3.29 -8.51
N THR A 138 6.11 -2.90 -7.41
CA THR A 138 5.60 -1.87 -6.50
C THR A 138 6.10 -0.49 -6.92
N ILE A 139 5.17 0.46 -7.12
CA ILE A 139 5.50 1.85 -7.41
C ILE A 139 5.95 2.53 -6.13
N VAL A 140 7.17 2.99 -6.10
CA VAL A 140 7.76 3.75 -5.01
C VAL A 140 7.93 5.21 -5.40
N GLY A 141 7.99 6.11 -4.41
CA GLY A 141 8.22 7.52 -4.62
C GLY A 141 8.92 8.13 -3.41
N ALA A 142 9.88 8.98 -3.69
CA ALA A 142 10.60 9.77 -2.70
C ALA A 142 10.53 11.25 -3.07
N THR A 143 10.49 12.12 -2.07
CA THR A 143 10.58 13.58 -2.23
C THR A 143 12.00 14.08 -1.98
N HIS A 144 12.87 13.22 -1.42
CA HIS A 144 14.26 13.49 -1.12
C HIS A 144 15.08 12.21 -1.27
N GLU A 145 16.33 12.33 -1.70
CA GLU A 145 17.21 11.18 -1.95
C GLU A 145 17.50 10.32 -0.71
N ASP A 146 17.57 10.95 0.48
CA ASP A 146 17.76 10.27 1.76
C ASP A 146 16.66 9.23 2.10
N GLN A 147 15.54 9.27 1.41
CA GLN A 147 14.46 8.30 1.57
C GLN A 147 14.65 7.02 0.75
N LEU A 148 15.55 7.04 -0.23
CA LEU A 148 15.75 5.94 -1.17
C LEU A 148 16.44 4.72 -0.55
N PRO A 149 17.46 4.85 0.33
CA PRO A 149 18.17 3.70 0.88
C PRO A 149 17.25 2.67 1.55
N GLU A 150 16.32 3.13 2.40
CA GLU A 150 15.37 2.24 3.07
C GLU A 150 14.37 1.58 2.10
N ILE A 151 13.98 2.29 1.04
CA ILE A 151 13.10 1.77 -0.01
C ILE A 151 13.84 0.71 -0.83
N PHE A 152 15.09 0.98 -1.23
CA PHE A 152 15.88 0.04 -2.01
C PHE A 152 16.31 -1.20 -1.21
N ALA A 153 16.56 -1.05 0.09
CA ALA A 153 16.83 -2.19 0.96
C ALA A 153 15.71 -3.25 0.89
N ALA A 154 14.48 -2.85 0.61
CA ALA A 154 13.36 -3.78 0.45
C ALA A 154 13.50 -4.69 -0.79
N ALA A 155 14.34 -4.35 -1.78
CA ALA A 155 14.49 -5.16 -2.99
C ALA A 155 14.96 -6.58 -2.68
N ASP A 156 15.90 -6.71 -1.74
CA ASP A 156 16.53 -7.99 -1.38
C ASP A 156 15.87 -8.66 -0.16
N VAL A 157 14.86 -8.01 0.45
CA VAL A 157 14.14 -8.55 1.61
C VAL A 157 13.02 -9.48 1.17
N THR A 158 13.01 -10.68 1.76
CA THR A 158 11.87 -11.60 1.76
C THR A 158 11.43 -11.79 3.22
N LEU A 159 10.20 -11.41 3.51
CA LEU A 159 9.62 -11.51 4.86
C LEU A 159 9.30 -12.96 5.18
N GLY A 160 9.82 -13.43 6.30
CA GLY A 160 9.54 -14.78 6.81
C GLY A 160 8.11 -14.92 7.33
N LYS A 161 7.70 -16.20 7.52
CA LYS A 161 6.34 -16.53 7.97
C LYS A 161 5.97 -15.85 9.29
N ASP A 162 6.88 -15.80 10.25
CA ASP A 162 6.61 -15.22 11.57
C ASP A 162 6.31 -13.71 11.48
N VAL A 163 7.05 -12.98 10.64
CA VAL A 163 6.81 -11.56 10.37
C VAL A 163 5.47 -11.37 9.68
N LEU A 164 5.15 -12.19 8.68
CA LEU A 164 3.87 -12.13 7.97
C LEU A 164 2.68 -12.44 8.90
N ASP A 165 2.81 -13.44 9.78
CA ASP A 165 1.78 -13.78 10.77
C ASP A 165 1.56 -12.63 11.76
N ALA A 166 2.63 -11.99 12.25
CA ALA A 166 2.54 -10.80 13.10
C ALA A 166 1.84 -9.64 12.39
N ILE A 167 2.19 -9.35 11.12
CA ILE A 167 1.53 -8.35 10.29
C ILE A 167 0.04 -8.68 10.12
N ASN A 168 -0.30 -9.93 9.82
CA ASN A 168 -1.67 -10.38 9.63
C ASN A 168 -2.50 -10.20 10.91
N LYS A 169 -1.93 -10.48 12.08
CA LYS A 169 -2.59 -10.25 13.37
C LYS A 169 -2.94 -8.78 13.57
N VAL A 170 -2.02 -7.85 13.29
CA VAL A 170 -2.31 -6.40 13.36
C VAL A 170 -3.46 -6.04 12.41
N SER A 171 -3.42 -6.54 11.17
CA SER A 171 -4.44 -6.23 10.16
C SER A 171 -5.82 -6.83 10.48
N GLN A 172 -5.89 -7.96 11.20
CA GLN A 172 -7.14 -8.55 11.66
C GLN A 172 -7.77 -7.74 12.79
N GLU A 173 -6.96 -7.22 13.71
CA GLU A 173 -7.42 -6.43 14.85
C GLU A 173 -7.77 -4.98 14.44
N ILE A 174 -7.03 -4.40 13.49
CA ILE A 174 -7.24 -3.04 12.98
C ILE A 174 -7.52 -3.11 11.47
N ARG A 175 -8.74 -3.53 11.12
CA ARG A 175 -9.15 -3.66 9.71
C ARG A 175 -9.34 -2.29 9.06
N TYR A 176 -8.83 -2.14 7.83
CA TYR A 176 -9.02 -0.97 6.97
C TYR A 176 -8.75 0.37 7.67
N PRO A 177 -7.57 0.58 8.25
CA PRO A 177 -7.29 1.78 9.04
C PRO A 177 -7.35 3.08 8.23
N MET A 178 -7.21 2.99 6.92
CA MET A 178 -7.33 4.16 6.03
C MET A 178 -8.76 4.46 5.55
N GLY A 179 -9.77 3.77 6.06
CA GLY A 179 -11.19 4.02 5.75
C GLY A 179 -11.67 3.38 4.46
#